data_a108e1c1aaea87eb91b9a6503ebe2fdc
#
_entry.id   a108e1c1aaea87eb91b9a6503ebe2fdc
#
_cell.length_a   1.000
_cell.length_b   1.000
_cell.length_c   1.000
_cell.angle_alpha   90.00
_cell.angle_beta   90.00
_cell.angle_gamma   90.00
#
_symmetry.space_group_name_H-M   'P 1'
#
loop_
_entity.id
_entity.type
_entity.pdbx_description
1 polymer ?
#
loop_
_entity_poly.entity_id
_entity_poly.type
_entity_poly.pdbx_seq_one_letter_code
_entity_poly.pdbx_strand_id
1 'polypeptide(L)'
;MNKIRHLSAVVLTKNEQASIGDCLQRLQFCNEIVVIDDNSQDKTIDMVRAHGATVYRQALNNDFSAQRQFGLEKARNPWILFIDADEKVSPALALEIKQVLSQRPSNEAYLLRRRDIWWGTQLKHGEVASARSTGLIRLVKKGSGRWVGKVHETYQTEKSVGRLKAFLDHYPHPSVADFLKEINYYSSLRAKELFERGKKTSILEIVGYPLVKFIWNYLVKLGFLDGAAGFTYAFMMSFHSYLVRSKLYQYHNIDKSNQE
;
A
#
# COMPACT_ATOMS: atom_id res chain seq x y z
N MET A 1 -22.29 -0.96 14.96
CA MET A 1 -21.48 -2.04 15.58
C MET A 1 -20.80 -1.48 16.82
N ASN A 2 -20.82 -2.16 17.98
CA ASN A 2 -20.10 -1.65 19.17
C ASN A 2 -18.60 -1.61 18.90
N LYS A 3 -17.93 -0.53 19.36
CA LYS A 3 -16.48 -0.34 19.21
C LYS A 3 -15.66 -1.42 19.94
N ILE A 4 -14.55 -1.83 19.34
CA ILE A 4 -13.57 -2.74 19.96
C ILE A 4 -12.65 -1.89 20.83
N ARG A 5 -12.84 -1.93 22.16
CA ARG A 5 -12.22 -1.01 23.14
C ARG A 5 -10.68 -0.99 23.11
N HIS A 6 -10.03 -2.05 22.67
CA HIS A 6 -8.57 -2.22 22.70
C HIS A 6 -7.94 -2.21 21.31
N LEU A 7 -8.63 -1.62 20.30
CA LEU A 7 -8.17 -1.53 18.92
C LEU A 7 -8.04 -0.09 18.48
N SER A 8 -6.87 0.29 17.98
CA SER A 8 -6.63 1.52 17.22
C SER A 8 -6.49 1.18 15.73
N ALA A 9 -7.06 2.02 14.88
CA ALA A 9 -6.69 2.06 13.47
C ALA A 9 -5.61 3.14 13.24
N VAL A 10 -4.59 2.81 12.46
CA VAL A 10 -3.59 3.77 11.97
C VAL A 10 -3.74 3.87 10.47
N VAL A 11 -4.04 5.07 9.96
CA VAL A 11 -4.26 5.35 8.55
C VAL A 11 -3.17 6.26 8.03
N LEU A 12 -2.47 5.85 6.96
CA LEU A 12 -1.56 6.73 6.23
C LEU A 12 -2.32 7.45 5.13
N THR A 13 -2.04 8.75 4.95
CA THR A 13 -2.74 9.56 3.94
C THR A 13 -1.88 10.67 3.35
N LYS A 14 -2.15 10.99 2.07
CA LYS A 14 -1.63 12.17 1.37
C LYS A 14 -2.55 12.54 0.22
N ASN A 15 -3.23 13.69 0.33
CA ASN A 15 -4.14 14.19 -0.72
C ASN A 15 -5.21 13.16 -1.13
N GLU A 16 -5.91 12.61 -0.15
CA GLU A 16 -6.89 11.54 -0.29
C GLU A 16 -8.33 12.01 -0.01
N GLN A 17 -8.66 13.26 -0.36
CA GLN A 17 -10.00 13.80 -0.13
C GLN A 17 -11.12 12.97 -0.76
N ALA A 18 -10.84 12.23 -1.84
CA ALA A 18 -11.84 11.42 -2.52
C ALA A 18 -12.13 10.08 -1.82
N SER A 19 -11.19 9.53 -1.07
CA SER A 19 -11.23 8.16 -0.52
C SER A 19 -11.30 8.14 1.01
N ILE A 20 -10.66 9.10 1.69
CA ILE A 20 -10.47 9.11 3.13
C ILE A 20 -11.78 9.02 3.93
N GLY A 21 -12.85 9.69 3.48
CA GLY A 21 -14.15 9.68 4.18
C GLY A 21 -14.72 8.26 4.31
N ASP A 22 -14.78 7.53 3.20
CA ASP A 22 -15.24 6.14 3.18
C ASP A 22 -14.34 5.22 3.98
N CYS A 23 -13.01 5.40 3.90
CA CYS A 23 -12.05 4.65 4.69
C CYS A 23 -12.34 4.81 6.20
N LEU A 24 -12.44 6.05 6.69
CA LEU A 24 -12.69 6.34 8.11
C LEU A 24 -14.07 5.88 8.56
N GLN A 25 -15.08 5.96 7.72
CA GLN A 25 -16.41 5.43 8.03
C GLN A 25 -16.37 3.92 8.29
N ARG A 26 -15.58 3.18 7.52
CA ARG A 26 -15.40 1.73 7.68
C ARG A 26 -14.57 1.35 8.91
N LEU A 27 -13.89 2.31 9.53
CA LEU A 27 -13.08 2.10 10.74
C LEU A 27 -13.78 2.49 12.05
N GLN A 28 -15.05 2.93 12.01
CA GLN A 28 -15.80 3.37 13.20
C GLN A 28 -16.01 2.26 14.25
N PHE A 29 -15.72 1.00 13.94
CA PHE A 29 -15.68 -0.10 14.89
C PHE A 29 -14.41 -0.11 15.77
N CYS A 30 -13.38 0.64 15.39
CA CYS A 30 -12.18 0.85 16.20
C CYS A 30 -12.47 1.84 17.34
N ASN A 31 -11.83 1.65 18.49
CA ASN A 31 -11.97 2.59 19.61
C ASN A 31 -11.28 3.93 19.31
N GLU A 32 -10.19 3.89 18.59
CA GLU A 32 -9.37 5.03 18.21
C GLU A 32 -9.03 4.96 16.73
N ILE A 33 -9.00 6.12 16.06
CA ILE A 33 -8.50 6.26 14.70
C ILE A 33 -7.42 7.35 14.72
N VAL A 34 -6.22 6.97 14.35
CA VAL A 34 -5.03 7.83 14.21
C VAL A 34 -4.69 7.96 12.74
N VAL A 35 -4.61 9.16 12.23
CA VAL A 35 -4.25 9.44 10.83
C VAL A 35 -2.87 10.09 10.81
N ILE A 36 -1.97 9.51 10.02
CA ILE A 36 -0.62 10.06 9.77
C ILE A 36 -0.64 10.69 8.39
N ASP A 37 -0.56 12.00 8.38
CA ASP A 37 -0.69 12.83 7.18
C ASP A 37 0.68 13.26 6.65
N ASP A 38 0.95 12.96 5.37
CA ASP A 38 2.14 13.44 4.65
C ASP A 38 1.91 14.83 4.02
N ASN A 39 1.55 15.82 4.87
CA ASN A 39 1.37 17.21 4.46
C ASN A 39 0.37 17.40 3.31
N SER A 40 -0.81 16.83 3.43
CA SER A 40 -1.91 17.02 2.45
C SER A 40 -2.23 18.50 2.25
N GLN A 41 -2.51 18.87 1.00
CA GLN A 41 -2.82 20.23 0.55
C GLN A 41 -4.29 20.40 0.12
N ASP A 42 -5.04 19.29 0.09
CA ASP A 42 -6.46 19.23 -0.25
C ASP A 42 -7.34 19.17 1.02
N LYS A 43 -8.62 18.83 0.88
CA LYS A 43 -9.56 18.77 2.01
C LYS A 43 -9.44 17.50 2.87
N THR A 44 -8.38 16.69 2.69
CA THR A 44 -8.17 15.43 3.44
C THR A 44 -8.26 15.66 4.94
N ILE A 45 -7.53 16.65 5.48
CA ILE A 45 -7.46 16.91 6.93
C ILE A 45 -8.80 17.36 7.51
N ASP A 46 -9.56 18.18 6.78
CA ASP A 46 -10.88 18.62 7.23
C ASP A 46 -11.85 17.44 7.33
N MET A 47 -11.80 16.54 6.35
CA MET A 47 -12.60 15.30 6.36
C MET A 47 -12.19 14.38 7.50
N VAL A 48 -10.89 14.23 7.78
CA VAL A 48 -10.40 13.42 8.91
C VAL A 48 -10.94 13.94 10.24
N ARG A 49 -10.88 15.26 10.47
CA ARG A 49 -11.41 15.91 11.68
C ARG A 49 -12.93 15.74 11.80
N ALA A 50 -13.67 15.89 10.71
CA ALA A 50 -15.11 15.69 10.69
C ALA A 50 -15.53 14.26 11.10
N HIS A 51 -14.67 13.25 10.87
CA HIS A 51 -14.92 11.87 11.31
C HIS A 51 -14.43 11.57 12.73
N GLY A 52 -13.93 12.58 13.48
CA GLY A 52 -13.47 12.42 14.86
C GLY A 52 -12.15 11.66 15.01
N ALA A 53 -11.35 11.56 13.96
CA ALA A 53 -10.03 10.94 13.99
C ALA A 53 -8.95 11.94 14.47
N THR A 54 -7.92 11.42 15.13
CA THR A 54 -6.77 12.22 15.55
C THR A 54 -5.73 12.29 14.43
N VAL A 55 -5.29 13.49 14.05
CA VAL A 55 -4.30 13.70 12.98
C VAL A 55 -2.93 14.03 13.57
N TYR A 56 -1.92 13.38 13.04
CA TYR A 56 -0.51 13.74 13.22
C TYR A 56 0.13 13.98 11.85
N ARG A 57 0.86 15.09 11.72
CA ARG A 57 1.64 15.37 10.51
C ARG A 57 3.02 14.74 10.62
N GLN A 58 3.38 13.95 9.62
CA GLN A 58 4.68 13.31 9.51
C GLN A 58 5.02 13.18 8.02
N ALA A 59 5.97 13.99 7.56
CA ALA A 59 6.45 13.91 6.19
C ALA A 59 6.98 12.50 5.87
N LEU A 60 6.64 11.98 4.72
CA LEU A 60 7.03 10.64 4.28
C LEU A 60 8.56 10.50 4.15
N ASN A 61 9.24 11.52 3.62
CA ASN A 61 10.68 11.50 3.36
C ASN A 61 11.15 10.21 2.64
N ASN A 62 10.30 9.66 1.77
CA ASN A 62 10.50 8.40 1.07
C ASN A 62 10.69 7.17 2.00
N ASP A 63 10.14 7.19 3.22
CA ASP A 63 10.24 6.12 4.19
C ASP A 63 8.86 5.80 4.79
N PHE A 64 8.13 4.88 4.14
CA PHE A 64 6.83 4.41 4.61
C PHE A 64 6.93 3.65 5.93
N SER A 65 8.04 2.94 6.19
CA SER A 65 8.22 2.22 7.45
C SER A 65 8.30 3.17 8.63
N ALA A 66 8.96 4.32 8.48
CA ALA A 66 9.04 5.35 9.51
C ALA A 66 7.66 5.96 9.81
N GLN A 67 6.84 6.23 8.79
CA GLN A 67 5.46 6.72 9.01
C GLN A 67 4.59 5.68 9.73
N ARG A 68 4.63 4.40 9.34
CA ARG A 68 3.89 3.35 10.03
C ARG A 68 4.38 3.15 11.45
N GLN A 69 5.70 3.18 11.67
CA GLN A 69 6.29 3.07 13.00
C GLN A 69 5.86 4.26 13.89
N PHE A 70 5.87 5.47 13.36
CA PHE A 70 5.35 6.65 14.05
C PHE A 70 3.87 6.49 14.43
N GLY A 71 3.05 5.99 13.51
CA GLY A 71 1.65 5.68 13.77
C GLY A 71 1.46 4.63 14.85
N LEU A 72 2.30 3.58 14.86
CA LEU A 72 2.33 2.55 15.90
C LEU A 72 2.60 3.15 17.29
N GLU A 73 3.51 4.10 17.37
CA GLU A 73 3.87 4.79 18.62
C GLU A 73 2.73 5.69 19.13
N LYS A 74 2.06 6.42 18.22
CA LYS A 74 0.95 7.34 18.55
C LYS A 74 -0.33 6.63 18.96
N ALA A 75 -0.58 5.43 18.47
CA ALA A 75 -1.75 4.64 18.82
C ALA A 75 -1.71 4.22 20.31
N ARG A 76 -2.83 4.37 21.03
CA ARG A 76 -2.92 4.15 22.49
C ARG A 76 -3.32 2.73 22.86
N ASN A 77 -4.04 2.03 21.98
CA ASN A 77 -4.56 0.71 22.28
C ASN A 77 -3.50 -0.39 22.02
N PRO A 78 -3.63 -1.56 22.65
CA PRO A 78 -2.67 -2.67 22.49
C PRO A 78 -2.73 -3.34 21.12
N TRP A 79 -3.85 -3.26 20.40
CA TRP A 79 -3.98 -3.79 19.03
C TRP A 79 -4.07 -2.66 18.03
N ILE A 80 -3.33 -2.79 16.94
CA ILE A 80 -3.22 -1.77 15.89
C ILE A 80 -3.58 -2.39 14.55
N LEU A 81 -4.54 -1.78 13.86
CA LEU A 81 -4.91 -2.10 12.49
C LEU A 81 -4.36 -1.03 11.55
N PHE A 82 -3.43 -1.39 10.67
CA PHE A 82 -2.87 -0.49 9.65
C PHE A 82 -3.70 -0.54 8.38
N ILE A 83 -4.10 0.62 7.90
CA ILE A 83 -4.94 0.80 6.70
C ILE A 83 -4.36 1.97 5.88
N ASP A 84 -4.39 1.86 4.56
CA ASP A 84 -4.09 2.98 3.66
C ASP A 84 -5.39 3.72 3.32
N ALA A 85 -5.32 5.00 2.99
CA ALA A 85 -6.52 5.85 2.81
C ALA A 85 -7.42 5.39 1.65
N ASP A 86 -6.87 4.64 0.69
CA ASP A 86 -7.56 4.02 -0.44
C ASP A 86 -8.05 2.58 -0.15
N GLU A 87 -7.88 2.11 1.09
CA GLU A 87 -8.34 0.80 1.54
C GLU A 87 -9.64 0.91 2.37
N LYS A 88 -10.52 -0.09 2.24
CA LYS A 88 -11.80 -0.17 2.96
C LYS A 88 -11.95 -1.51 3.65
N VAL A 89 -12.13 -1.47 4.96
CA VAL A 89 -12.43 -2.67 5.74
C VAL A 89 -13.84 -3.15 5.40
N SER A 90 -13.95 -4.37 4.85
CA SER A 90 -15.25 -4.96 4.56
C SER A 90 -16.01 -5.30 5.86
N PRO A 91 -17.37 -5.34 5.84
CA PRO A 91 -18.13 -5.75 7.03
C PRO A 91 -17.73 -7.14 7.57
N ALA A 92 -17.41 -8.07 6.65
CA ALA A 92 -16.95 -9.40 7.02
C ALA A 92 -15.59 -9.36 7.73
N LEU A 93 -14.65 -8.52 7.24
CA LEU A 93 -13.34 -8.36 7.88
C LEU A 93 -13.46 -7.70 9.26
N ALA A 94 -14.30 -6.68 9.39
CA ALA A 94 -14.56 -6.03 10.69
C ALA A 94 -15.15 -7.02 11.72
N LEU A 95 -16.06 -7.90 11.29
CA LEU A 95 -16.63 -8.93 12.14
C LEU A 95 -15.57 -9.97 12.56
N GLU A 96 -14.74 -10.44 11.62
CA GLU A 96 -13.68 -11.41 11.89
C GLU A 96 -12.63 -10.83 12.85
N ILE A 97 -12.19 -9.57 12.66
CA ILE A 97 -11.30 -8.87 13.60
C ILE A 97 -11.92 -8.83 15.00
N LYS A 98 -13.21 -8.50 15.09
CA LYS A 98 -13.93 -8.50 16.37
C LYS A 98 -13.93 -9.86 17.02
N GLN A 99 -14.22 -10.92 16.28
CA GLN A 99 -14.22 -12.29 16.80
C GLN A 99 -12.84 -12.70 17.32
N VAL A 100 -11.79 -12.46 16.54
CA VAL A 100 -10.42 -12.79 16.93
C VAL A 100 -9.99 -12.02 18.18
N LEU A 101 -10.29 -10.72 18.26
CA LEU A 101 -9.87 -9.90 19.39
C LEU A 101 -10.75 -10.08 20.66
N SER A 102 -11.97 -10.63 20.54
CA SER A 102 -12.83 -10.93 21.70
C SER A 102 -12.45 -12.25 22.40
N GLN A 103 -11.86 -13.17 21.67
CA GLN A 103 -11.33 -14.43 22.17
C GLN A 103 -9.83 -14.24 22.37
N ARG A 104 -9.26 -14.46 23.54
CA ARG A 104 -7.80 -14.29 23.76
C ARG A 104 -7.00 -14.71 22.51
N PRO A 105 -6.46 -13.75 21.72
CA PRO A 105 -5.84 -14.06 20.43
C PRO A 105 -4.66 -15.01 20.60
N SER A 106 -4.60 -16.08 19.83
CA SER A 106 -3.47 -17.03 19.83
C SER A 106 -2.22 -16.50 19.15
N ASN A 107 -2.37 -15.46 18.33
CA ASN A 107 -1.28 -14.85 17.58
C ASN A 107 -1.13 -13.38 17.96
N GLU A 108 0.06 -12.83 17.80
CA GLU A 108 0.35 -11.41 18.08
C GLU A 108 0.39 -10.53 16.83
N ALA A 109 0.26 -11.13 15.65
CA ALA A 109 0.08 -10.44 14.37
C ALA A 109 -0.82 -11.26 13.45
N TYR A 110 -1.48 -10.59 12.49
CA TYR A 110 -2.36 -11.25 11.52
C TYR A 110 -2.14 -10.69 10.12
N LEU A 111 -2.04 -11.62 9.16
CA LEU A 111 -2.08 -11.36 7.74
C LEU A 111 -3.52 -11.07 7.29
N LEU A 112 -3.72 -9.97 6.58
CA LEU A 112 -4.94 -9.62 5.88
C LEU A 112 -4.72 -9.81 4.39
N ARG A 113 -5.63 -10.54 3.74
CA ARG A 113 -5.62 -10.68 2.28
C ARG A 113 -6.22 -9.44 1.66
N ARG A 114 -5.56 -8.86 0.64
CA ARG A 114 -6.03 -7.70 -0.07
C ARG A 114 -6.74 -8.08 -1.37
N ARG A 115 -7.80 -7.37 -1.68
CA ARG A 115 -8.59 -7.51 -2.90
C ARG A 115 -8.61 -6.18 -3.63
N ASP A 116 -7.94 -6.11 -4.77
CA ASP A 116 -7.85 -4.90 -5.57
C ASP A 116 -9.10 -4.77 -6.45
N ILE A 117 -9.80 -3.65 -6.33
CA ILE A 117 -11.00 -3.32 -7.08
C ILE A 117 -10.68 -2.09 -7.92
N TRP A 118 -10.65 -2.26 -9.23
CA TRP A 118 -10.30 -1.20 -10.16
C TRP A 118 -11.40 -0.97 -11.17
N TRP A 119 -11.95 0.24 -11.19
CA TRP A 119 -13.06 0.63 -12.04
C TRP A 119 -14.26 -0.31 -11.98
N GLY A 120 -14.63 -0.72 -10.77
CA GLY A 120 -15.72 -1.66 -10.51
C GLY A 120 -15.40 -3.13 -10.78
N THR A 121 -14.21 -3.45 -11.31
CA THR A 121 -13.77 -4.81 -11.58
C THR A 121 -12.78 -5.28 -10.51
N GLN A 122 -13.02 -6.46 -9.94
CA GLN A 122 -12.05 -7.08 -9.05
C GLN A 122 -10.91 -7.68 -9.86
N LEU A 123 -9.69 -7.18 -9.66
CA LEU A 123 -8.49 -7.80 -10.20
C LEU A 123 -8.14 -9.07 -9.40
N LYS A 124 -7.98 -10.20 -10.09
CA LYS A 124 -7.69 -11.50 -9.48
C LYS A 124 -6.35 -12.08 -9.90
N HIS A 125 -5.86 -11.66 -11.05
CA HIS A 125 -4.74 -12.23 -11.76
C HIS A 125 -3.60 -11.22 -11.92
N GLY A 126 -2.52 -11.61 -12.59
CA GLY A 126 -1.39 -10.72 -12.80
C GLY A 126 -0.60 -10.45 -11.53
N GLU A 127 -0.12 -9.23 -11.37
CA GLU A 127 0.77 -8.82 -10.28
C GLU A 127 0.05 -8.76 -8.93
N VAL A 128 -1.24 -8.47 -8.91
CA VAL A 128 -2.05 -8.38 -7.68
C VAL A 128 -2.32 -9.74 -7.01
N ALA A 129 -2.13 -10.83 -7.72
CA ALA A 129 -2.42 -12.17 -7.23
C ALA A 129 -1.65 -12.53 -5.94
N SER A 130 -0.43 -12.00 -5.74
CA SER A 130 0.38 -12.26 -4.55
C SER A 130 -0.22 -11.63 -3.30
N ALA A 131 -0.61 -10.35 -3.33
CA ALA A 131 -1.25 -9.67 -2.19
C ALA A 131 -2.59 -10.32 -1.82
N ARG A 132 -3.30 -10.84 -2.83
CA ARG A 132 -4.55 -11.58 -2.66
C ARG A 132 -4.34 -12.95 -2.01
N SER A 133 -3.29 -13.69 -2.35
CA SER A 133 -3.04 -15.05 -1.87
C SER A 133 -2.27 -15.07 -0.56
N THR A 134 -1.18 -14.32 -0.46
CA THR A 134 -0.29 -14.30 0.70
C THR A 134 -0.83 -13.39 1.80
N GLY A 135 -1.31 -12.20 1.44
CA GLY A 135 -1.73 -11.15 2.37
C GLY A 135 -0.56 -10.32 2.90
N LEU A 136 -0.91 -9.30 3.68
CA LEU A 136 0.02 -8.35 4.31
C LEU A 136 -0.24 -8.37 5.82
N ILE A 137 0.79 -8.29 6.64
CA ILE A 137 0.61 -8.12 8.09
C ILE A 137 0.09 -6.69 8.32
N ARG A 138 -1.16 -6.57 8.78
CA ARG A 138 -1.85 -5.29 8.98
C ARG A 138 -2.52 -5.18 10.36
N LEU A 139 -2.81 -6.28 11.05
CA LEU A 139 -3.31 -6.27 12.42
C LEU A 139 -2.21 -6.81 13.34
N VAL A 140 -1.73 -5.98 14.27
CA VAL A 140 -0.59 -6.31 15.13
C VAL A 140 -0.83 -5.92 16.57
N LYS A 141 -0.27 -6.65 17.50
CA LYS A 141 -0.18 -6.28 18.89
C LYS A 141 1.00 -5.34 19.10
N LYS A 142 0.80 -4.23 19.78
CA LYS A 142 1.87 -3.27 20.07
C LYS A 142 3.01 -3.95 20.82
N GLY A 143 4.25 -3.76 20.35
CA GLY A 143 5.43 -4.40 20.90
C GLY A 143 5.74 -5.80 20.33
N SER A 144 4.94 -6.34 19.40
CA SER A 144 5.21 -7.66 18.79
C SER A 144 6.25 -7.64 17.67
N GLY A 145 6.61 -6.46 17.14
CA GLY A 145 7.54 -6.31 16.03
C GLY A 145 7.71 -4.85 15.62
N ARG A 146 8.27 -4.63 14.44
CA ARG A 146 8.55 -3.29 13.89
C ARG A 146 8.36 -3.24 12.38
N TRP A 147 8.10 -2.05 11.85
CA TRP A 147 8.10 -1.79 10.42
C TRP A 147 9.53 -1.60 9.90
N VAL A 148 9.84 -2.17 8.74
CA VAL A 148 11.16 -2.08 8.08
C VAL A 148 11.01 -1.97 6.56
N GLY A 149 11.99 -1.32 5.92
CA GLY A 149 12.01 -1.09 4.48
C GLY A 149 11.39 0.25 4.10
N LYS A 150 12.13 1.09 3.35
CA LYS A 150 11.69 2.45 2.99
C LYS A 150 10.52 2.42 2.01
N VAL A 151 10.68 1.68 0.92
CA VAL A 151 9.66 1.41 -0.10
C VAL A 151 9.40 -0.09 -0.08
N HIS A 152 8.17 -0.54 -0.16
CA HIS A 152 7.76 -1.95 0.07
C HIS A 152 8.01 -2.41 1.52
N GLU A 153 7.62 -1.57 2.46
CA GLU A 153 7.76 -1.82 3.88
C GLU A 153 7.01 -3.08 4.33
N THR A 154 7.60 -3.79 5.26
CA THR A 154 7.03 -5.00 5.86
C THR A 154 7.09 -4.93 7.38
N TYR A 155 6.09 -5.53 8.04
CA TYR A 155 6.12 -5.70 9.48
C TYR A 155 6.91 -6.96 9.83
N GLN A 156 8.04 -6.80 10.50
CA GLN A 156 8.88 -7.91 10.95
C GLN A 156 8.57 -8.25 12.41
N THR A 157 8.35 -9.53 12.66
CA THR A 157 8.06 -10.07 13.98
C THR A 157 8.59 -11.50 14.10
N GLU A 158 9.08 -11.86 15.30
CA GLU A 158 9.41 -13.22 15.68
C GLU A 158 8.24 -13.93 16.38
N LYS A 159 7.13 -13.20 16.56
CA LYS A 159 5.93 -13.73 17.22
C LYS A 159 5.06 -14.52 16.24
N SER A 160 4.13 -15.27 16.79
CA SER A 160 3.17 -16.03 16.00
C SER A 160 2.30 -15.13 15.12
N VAL A 161 2.15 -15.50 13.84
CA VAL A 161 1.38 -14.77 12.84
C VAL A 161 0.21 -15.63 12.38
N GLY A 162 -1.01 -15.16 12.64
CA GLY A 162 -2.24 -15.76 12.14
C GLY A 162 -2.63 -15.18 10.76
N ARG A 163 -3.74 -15.70 10.20
CA ARG A 163 -4.29 -15.22 8.93
C ARG A 163 -5.79 -15.03 9.07
N LEU A 164 -6.28 -13.87 8.65
CA LEU A 164 -7.71 -13.60 8.50
C LEU A 164 -8.20 -14.09 7.13
N LYS A 165 -9.45 -14.55 7.08
CA LYS A 165 -10.07 -15.13 5.87
C LYS A 165 -10.73 -14.06 4.99
N ALA A 166 -11.33 -13.05 5.61
CA ALA A 166 -11.99 -11.95 4.92
C ALA A 166 -10.97 -11.02 4.24
N PHE A 167 -11.46 -10.26 3.24
CA PHE A 167 -10.61 -9.39 2.44
C PHE A 167 -10.68 -7.94 2.92
N LEU A 168 -9.53 -7.26 2.86
CA LEU A 168 -9.40 -5.82 2.82
C LEU A 168 -9.58 -5.37 1.37
N ASP A 169 -10.53 -4.49 1.12
CA ASP A 169 -10.80 -3.95 -0.22
C ASP A 169 -9.88 -2.75 -0.47
N HIS A 170 -9.18 -2.76 -1.59
CA HIS A 170 -8.26 -1.71 -1.99
C HIS A 170 -8.72 -1.13 -3.33
N TYR A 171 -8.78 0.19 -3.43
CA TYR A 171 -9.27 0.93 -4.58
C TYR A 171 -8.13 1.80 -5.15
N PRO A 172 -7.10 1.18 -5.75
CA PRO A 172 -5.96 1.92 -6.25
C PRO A 172 -6.34 2.71 -7.50
N HIS A 173 -5.68 3.84 -7.68
CA HIS A 173 -5.69 4.59 -8.93
C HIS A 173 -7.10 4.91 -9.46
N PRO A 174 -7.83 5.88 -8.87
CA PRO A 174 -9.19 6.20 -9.26
C PRO A 174 -9.32 6.60 -10.74
N SER A 175 -8.25 7.09 -11.36
CA SER A 175 -8.16 7.38 -12.78
C SER A 175 -6.85 6.93 -13.41
N VAL A 176 -6.80 6.86 -14.75
CA VAL A 176 -5.53 6.62 -15.48
C VAL A 176 -4.52 7.72 -15.21
N ALA A 177 -4.97 8.97 -15.04
CA ALA A 177 -4.11 10.11 -14.75
C ALA A 177 -3.42 9.95 -13.38
N ASP A 178 -4.15 9.49 -12.36
CA ASP A 178 -3.58 9.23 -11.03
C ASP A 178 -2.59 8.06 -11.08
N PHE A 179 -2.94 6.99 -11.80
CA PHE A 179 -2.01 5.88 -12.00
C PHE A 179 -0.71 6.32 -12.69
N LEU A 180 -0.79 7.16 -13.71
CA LEU A 180 0.41 7.70 -14.38
C LEU A 180 1.26 8.56 -13.44
N LYS A 181 0.66 9.39 -12.59
CA LYS A 181 1.40 10.18 -11.59
C LYS A 181 2.17 9.27 -10.64
N GLU A 182 1.52 8.24 -10.12
CA GLU A 182 2.15 7.28 -9.21
C GLU A 182 3.25 6.46 -9.88
N ILE A 183 3.01 5.95 -11.08
CA ILE A 183 4.03 5.25 -11.87
C ILE A 183 5.24 6.15 -12.09
N ASN A 184 5.02 7.43 -12.44
CA ASN A 184 6.10 8.37 -12.65
C ASN A 184 6.90 8.61 -11.37
N TYR A 185 6.21 8.77 -10.24
CA TYR A 185 6.84 8.96 -8.93
C TYR A 185 7.65 7.73 -8.50
N TYR A 186 7.02 6.56 -8.42
CA TYR A 186 7.68 5.33 -7.96
C TYR A 186 8.79 4.85 -8.91
N SER A 187 8.64 5.06 -10.22
CA SER A 187 9.72 4.73 -11.16
C SER A 187 10.94 5.61 -10.95
N SER A 188 10.78 6.89 -10.56
CA SER A 188 11.90 7.78 -10.23
C SER A 188 12.63 7.31 -8.96
N LEU A 189 11.89 6.97 -7.90
CA LEU A 189 12.46 6.43 -6.67
C LEU A 189 13.24 5.14 -6.94
N ARG A 190 12.66 4.23 -7.71
CA ARG A 190 13.29 2.94 -8.03
C ARG A 190 14.53 3.11 -8.92
N ALA A 191 14.49 3.99 -9.90
CA ALA A 191 15.63 4.28 -10.76
C ALA A 191 16.80 4.88 -9.94
N LYS A 192 16.50 5.82 -9.04
CA LYS A 192 17.48 6.41 -8.12
C LYS A 192 18.12 5.35 -7.22
N GLU A 193 17.31 4.50 -6.59
CA GLU A 193 17.80 3.39 -5.76
C GLU A 193 18.75 2.45 -6.55
N LEU A 194 18.38 2.10 -7.78
CA LEU A 194 19.22 1.27 -8.64
C LEU A 194 20.53 1.98 -9.03
N PHE A 195 20.46 3.27 -9.30
CA PHE A 195 21.64 4.10 -9.58
C PHE A 195 22.59 4.16 -8.39
N GLU A 196 22.09 4.44 -7.19
CA GLU A 196 22.88 4.45 -5.93
C GLU A 196 23.52 3.08 -5.63
N ARG A 197 22.90 1.99 -6.08
CA ARG A 197 23.46 0.62 -6.01
C ARG A 197 24.46 0.30 -7.14
N GLY A 198 24.79 1.27 -7.98
CA GLY A 198 25.71 1.10 -9.12
C GLY A 198 25.17 0.22 -10.25
N LYS A 199 23.84 -0.03 -10.30
CA LYS A 199 23.23 -0.81 -11.39
C LYS A 199 23.21 0.02 -12.67
N LYS A 200 23.63 -0.61 -13.77
CA LYS A 200 23.56 -0.04 -15.12
C LYS A 200 22.37 -0.63 -15.87
N THR A 201 22.01 -0.03 -16.97
CA THR A 201 20.99 -0.53 -17.90
C THR A 201 21.41 -0.31 -19.34
N SER A 202 20.90 -1.14 -20.23
CA SER A 202 21.14 -1.10 -21.67
C SER A 202 19.84 -0.85 -22.45
N ILE A 203 19.95 -0.49 -23.73
CA ILE A 203 18.78 -0.34 -24.62
C ILE A 203 17.98 -1.64 -24.68
N LEU A 204 18.64 -2.79 -24.71
CA LEU A 204 17.97 -4.10 -24.71
C LEU A 204 17.14 -4.32 -23.44
N GLU A 205 17.62 -3.86 -22.29
CA GLU A 205 16.86 -3.93 -21.04
C GLU A 205 15.71 -2.91 -21.00
N ILE A 206 15.90 -1.70 -21.55
CA ILE A 206 14.85 -0.68 -21.63
C ILE A 206 13.64 -1.21 -22.41
N VAL A 207 13.87 -1.96 -23.49
CA VAL A 207 12.82 -2.54 -24.34
C VAL A 207 12.36 -3.92 -23.83
N GLY A 208 13.31 -4.78 -23.49
CA GLY A 208 13.05 -6.17 -23.18
C GLY A 208 12.27 -6.37 -21.85
N TYR A 209 12.67 -5.67 -20.78
CA TYR A 209 12.00 -5.81 -19.47
C TYR A 209 10.50 -5.47 -19.51
N PRO A 210 10.07 -4.35 -20.12
CA PRO A 210 8.64 -4.06 -20.24
C PRO A 210 7.87 -5.13 -21.01
N LEU A 211 8.41 -5.60 -22.13
CA LEU A 211 7.78 -6.64 -22.94
C LEU A 211 7.62 -7.95 -22.17
N VAL A 212 8.70 -8.41 -21.53
CA VAL A 212 8.66 -9.61 -20.69
C VAL A 212 7.68 -9.44 -19.53
N LYS A 213 7.68 -8.28 -18.87
CA LYS A 213 6.76 -7.99 -17.73
C LYS A 213 5.31 -8.00 -18.18
N PHE A 214 5.01 -7.43 -19.36
CA PHE A 214 3.67 -7.46 -19.93
C PHE A 214 3.22 -8.89 -20.21
N ILE A 215 4.01 -9.65 -20.97
CA ILE A 215 3.71 -11.05 -21.31
C ILE A 215 3.52 -11.88 -20.04
N TRP A 216 4.39 -11.71 -19.06
CA TRP A 216 4.33 -12.43 -17.80
C TRP A 216 3.04 -12.14 -17.02
N ASN A 217 2.69 -10.86 -16.83
CA ASN A 217 1.51 -10.48 -16.07
C ASN A 217 0.21 -10.77 -16.83
N TYR A 218 0.17 -10.49 -18.14
CA TYR A 218 -1.05 -10.61 -18.92
C TYR A 218 -1.33 -12.05 -19.35
N LEU A 219 -0.33 -12.75 -19.87
CA LEU A 219 -0.49 -14.11 -20.36
C LEU A 219 -0.17 -15.17 -19.29
N VAL A 220 1.05 -15.18 -18.72
CA VAL A 220 1.49 -16.25 -17.81
C VAL A 220 0.73 -16.21 -16.49
N LYS A 221 0.53 -15.02 -15.92
CA LYS A 221 -0.27 -14.84 -14.69
C LYS A 221 -1.77 -14.61 -14.97
N LEU A 222 -2.23 -14.92 -16.18
CA LEU A 222 -3.64 -14.92 -16.57
C LEU A 222 -4.35 -13.58 -16.42
N GLY A 223 -3.63 -12.45 -16.48
CA GLY A 223 -4.21 -11.10 -16.35
C GLY A 223 -5.32 -10.81 -17.36
N PHE A 224 -5.32 -11.51 -18.53
CA PHE A 224 -6.37 -11.39 -19.53
C PHE A 224 -7.76 -11.84 -19.03
N LEU A 225 -7.82 -12.68 -17.99
CA LEU A 225 -9.09 -13.11 -17.37
C LEU A 225 -9.78 -11.98 -16.58
N ASP A 226 -9.07 -10.92 -16.24
CA ASP A 226 -9.62 -9.71 -15.60
C ASP A 226 -10.12 -8.67 -16.63
N GLY A 227 -10.23 -9.07 -17.91
CA GLY A 227 -10.78 -8.24 -18.99
C GLY A 227 -9.96 -6.99 -19.30
N ALA A 228 -10.64 -5.89 -19.66
CA ALA A 228 -10.00 -4.62 -20.00
C ALA A 228 -9.20 -4.03 -18.81
N ALA A 229 -9.67 -4.19 -17.59
CA ALA A 229 -8.96 -3.74 -16.38
C ALA A 229 -7.64 -4.50 -16.22
N GLY A 230 -7.64 -5.82 -16.42
CA GLY A 230 -6.42 -6.65 -16.38
C GLY A 230 -5.41 -6.29 -17.46
N PHE A 231 -5.88 -6.01 -18.68
CA PHE A 231 -5.02 -5.52 -19.77
C PHE A 231 -4.34 -4.19 -19.39
N THR A 232 -5.17 -3.21 -19.00
CA THR A 232 -4.68 -1.87 -18.68
C THR A 232 -3.71 -1.92 -17.50
N TYR A 233 -4.01 -2.70 -16.46
CA TYR A 233 -3.12 -2.86 -15.31
C TYR A 233 -1.77 -3.49 -15.73
N ALA A 234 -1.79 -4.57 -16.50
CA ALA A 234 -0.57 -5.23 -16.99
C ALA A 234 0.28 -4.29 -17.86
N PHE A 235 -0.38 -3.49 -18.72
CA PHE A 235 0.29 -2.49 -19.55
C PHE A 235 0.92 -1.38 -18.71
N MET A 236 0.20 -0.80 -17.75
CA MET A 236 0.69 0.25 -16.87
C MET A 236 1.88 -0.20 -16.03
N MET A 237 1.85 -1.43 -15.50
CA MET A 237 2.96 -2.00 -14.75
C MET A 237 4.18 -2.32 -15.63
N SER A 238 3.94 -2.67 -16.88
CA SER A 238 4.98 -2.80 -17.90
C SER A 238 5.61 -1.43 -18.22
N PHE A 239 4.78 -0.41 -18.39
CA PHE A 239 5.21 0.97 -18.60
C PHE A 239 6.01 1.52 -17.40
N HIS A 240 5.62 1.20 -16.17
CA HIS A 240 6.43 1.48 -14.98
C HIS A 240 7.85 0.88 -15.13
N SER A 241 7.96 -0.36 -15.58
CA SER A 241 9.26 -1.02 -15.80
C SER A 241 10.11 -0.31 -16.88
N TYR A 242 9.47 0.16 -17.96
CA TYR A 242 10.10 1.00 -18.97
C TYR A 242 10.65 2.29 -18.36
N LEU A 243 9.83 3.03 -17.62
CA LEU A 243 10.24 4.28 -16.98
C LEU A 243 11.42 4.10 -16.02
N VAL A 244 11.42 3.03 -15.22
CA VAL A 244 12.55 2.73 -14.31
C VAL A 244 13.87 2.61 -15.10
N ARG A 245 13.87 1.83 -16.18
CA ARG A 245 15.07 1.60 -16.99
C ARG A 245 15.50 2.86 -17.73
N SER A 246 14.56 3.58 -18.34
CA SER A 246 14.84 4.82 -19.07
C SER A 246 15.41 5.91 -18.15
N LYS A 247 14.83 6.08 -16.94
CA LYS A 247 15.35 7.04 -15.96
C LYS A 247 16.70 6.62 -15.40
N LEU A 248 16.94 5.32 -15.19
CA LEU A 248 18.25 4.81 -14.78
C LEU A 248 19.33 5.09 -15.87
N TYR A 249 18.98 4.90 -17.14
CA TYR A 249 19.84 5.24 -18.25
C TYR A 249 20.14 6.75 -18.30
N GLN A 250 19.11 7.57 -18.08
CA GLN A 250 19.24 9.03 -18.02
C GLN A 250 20.20 9.47 -16.90
N TYR A 251 20.10 8.93 -15.70
CA TYR A 251 21.00 9.27 -14.59
C TYR A 251 22.46 8.99 -14.90
N HIS A 252 22.78 7.86 -15.54
CA HIS A 252 24.14 7.54 -15.94
C HIS A 252 24.70 8.46 -17.05
N ASN A 253 23.85 8.99 -17.92
CA ASN A 253 24.28 9.90 -18.98
C ASN A 253 24.45 11.35 -18.50
N ILE A 254 23.58 11.82 -17.58
CA ILE A 254 23.70 13.14 -16.95
C ILE A 254 24.98 13.19 -16.09
N ASP A 255 25.26 12.15 -15.32
CA ASP A 255 26.48 12.07 -14.51
C ASP A 255 27.75 12.13 -15.37
N LYS A 256 27.75 11.50 -16.55
CA LYS A 256 28.85 11.56 -17.48
C LYS A 256 29.07 12.97 -18.04
N SER A 257 27.99 13.67 -18.41
CA SER A 257 28.07 15.03 -18.96
C SER A 257 28.49 16.09 -17.93
N ASN A 258 28.39 15.78 -16.63
CA ASN A 258 28.87 16.66 -15.56
C ASN A 258 30.33 16.39 -15.15
N GLN A 259 30.98 15.35 -15.72
CA GLN A 259 32.38 14.98 -15.49
C GLN A 259 33.30 15.35 -16.66
N GLU A 260 32.72 15.72 -17.80
CA GLU A 260 33.40 16.30 -18.95
C GLU A 260 33.29 17.84 -18.93
#